data_1148828aa7c68fcfa8a30804d3d90e82
#
_entry.id   1148828aa7c68fcfa8a30804d3d90e82
#
_cell.length_a   1.000
_cell.length_b   1.000
_cell.length_c   1.000
_cell.angle_alpha   90.00
_cell.angle_beta   90.00
_cell.angle_gamma   90.00
#
_symmetry.space_group_name_H-M   'P 1'
#
loop_
_entity.id
_entity.type
_entity.pdbx_description
1 polymer ?
#
loop_
_entity_poly.entity_id
_entity_poly.type
_entity_poly.pdbx_seq_one_letter_code
_entity_poly.pdbx_strand_id
1 'polypeptide(L)'
;MVKKVFITDCEGPLTLNDNAYELADEFIEDGGKLFKIISRFDDYLVDDVKLENYHAGDTLKLIVPFYKLAGLTNEKMINFSRENIYLVDGSDDTLRFANELIDSFIVSTSYGQYIEALCNYIDFPFQNTYHTQLDVDGATNFNQFDKKSDNVSSITNNSQTIVGDKSPKFIEELKKVDEFRKIILEHGEETEDDFNVLYDIFFNEFPKLEINKYIESVKTVGGKGKQIAVEDIVDKLDLGQGSIIYMGDSITDVEPLQYARDNGGLSVSFNGNEYPMNVAEIAVISDHTIVSSILIDLHSRFDKEYVLDFIREYSQKGPNAAFEDFEVDYSLVEKFEKVFYNKEAPIIEIITDDNREYLLKLSKEMRNSIRGKDIGGLG
;
A
#
# COMPACT_ATOMS: atom_id res chain seq x y z
N MET A 1 -21.29 0.34 22.93
CA MET A 1 -20.39 -0.44 22.06
C MET A 1 -19.16 0.42 21.83
N VAL A 2 -17.98 -0.18 21.80
CA VAL A 2 -16.74 0.52 21.42
C VAL A 2 -16.86 0.87 19.95
N LYS A 3 -16.54 2.11 19.57
CA LYS A 3 -16.51 2.53 18.17
C LYS A 3 -15.41 1.74 17.44
N LYS A 4 -15.68 1.22 16.26
CA LYS A 4 -14.78 0.37 15.47
C LYS A 4 -14.39 1.07 14.17
N VAL A 5 -13.24 0.70 13.63
CA VAL A 5 -12.70 1.23 12.36
C VAL A 5 -12.04 0.12 11.55
N PHE A 6 -12.25 0.15 10.24
CA PHE A 6 -11.52 -0.65 9.27
C PHE A 6 -10.47 0.21 8.56
N ILE A 7 -9.24 -0.26 8.54
CA ILE A 7 -8.12 0.39 7.88
C ILE A 7 -7.42 -0.65 7.01
N THR A 8 -7.16 -0.32 5.75
CA THR A 8 -6.52 -1.23 4.81
C THR A 8 -5.46 -0.53 4.00
N ASP A 9 -4.41 -1.29 3.63
CA ASP A 9 -3.59 -0.88 2.49
C ASP A 9 -4.39 -0.97 1.19
N CYS A 10 -3.88 -0.36 0.14
CA CYS A 10 -4.49 -0.36 -1.18
C CYS A 10 -3.97 -1.51 -2.05
N GLU A 11 -2.68 -1.46 -2.39
CA GLU A 11 -2.05 -2.40 -3.32
C GLU A 11 -1.74 -3.72 -2.61
N GLY A 12 -2.31 -4.81 -3.09
CA GLY A 12 -2.30 -6.12 -2.47
C GLY A 12 -3.65 -6.48 -1.86
N PRO A 13 -4.14 -5.82 -0.81
CA PRO A 13 -5.46 -6.11 -0.23
C PRO A 13 -6.65 -5.71 -1.10
N LEU A 14 -6.56 -4.61 -1.85
CA LEU A 14 -7.67 -4.10 -2.65
C LEU A 14 -7.41 -4.16 -4.15
N THR A 15 -6.17 -3.92 -4.57
CA THR A 15 -5.80 -3.87 -5.99
C THR A 15 -4.62 -4.79 -6.28
N LEU A 16 -4.57 -5.26 -7.53
CA LEU A 16 -3.49 -6.11 -8.03
C LEU A 16 -2.28 -5.30 -8.50
N ASN A 17 -2.44 -3.99 -8.63
CA ASN A 17 -1.44 -3.06 -9.12
C ASN A 17 -0.21 -2.94 -8.19
N ASP A 18 0.87 -2.47 -8.79
CA ASP A 18 1.89 -1.61 -8.20
C ASP A 18 2.01 -0.40 -9.13
N ASN A 19 1.25 0.66 -8.83
CA ASN A 19 1.11 1.78 -9.73
C ASN A 19 2.42 2.52 -9.97
N ALA A 20 3.30 2.62 -8.96
CA ALA A 20 4.59 3.26 -9.12
C ALA A 20 5.53 2.45 -10.04
N TYR A 21 5.54 1.12 -9.90
CA TYR A 21 6.24 0.23 -10.81
C TYR A 21 5.68 0.33 -12.23
N GLU A 22 4.36 0.27 -12.39
CA GLU A 22 3.68 0.33 -13.68
C GLU A 22 3.95 1.67 -14.41
N LEU A 23 3.93 2.80 -13.67
CA LEU A 23 4.33 4.11 -14.21
C LEU A 23 5.80 4.12 -14.66
N ALA A 24 6.70 3.50 -13.90
CA ALA A 24 8.10 3.41 -14.30
C ALA A 24 8.26 2.58 -15.57
N ASP A 25 7.62 1.41 -15.63
CA ASP A 25 7.71 0.50 -16.77
C ASP A 25 7.15 1.12 -18.06
N GLU A 26 6.04 1.87 -17.99
CA GLU A 26 5.40 2.52 -19.13
C GLU A 26 6.19 3.75 -19.63
N PHE A 27 6.69 4.60 -18.73
CA PHE A 27 7.20 5.92 -19.12
C PHE A 27 8.71 6.04 -19.15
N ILE A 28 9.46 5.15 -18.50
CA ILE A 28 10.93 5.20 -18.42
C ILE A 28 11.53 4.05 -19.26
N GLU A 29 12.55 4.35 -20.05
CA GLU A 29 13.28 3.31 -20.76
C GLU A 29 13.96 2.36 -19.76
N ASP A 30 13.70 1.05 -19.85
CA ASP A 30 14.07 0.03 -18.86
C ASP A 30 13.51 0.31 -17.46
N GLY A 31 12.39 1.02 -17.36
CA GLY A 31 11.84 1.56 -16.12
C GLY A 31 11.42 0.50 -15.11
N GLY A 32 10.84 -0.60 -15.56
CA GLY A 32 10.51 -1.73 -14.70
C GLY A 32 11.74 -2.37 -14.04
N LYS A 33 12.85 -2.51 -14.78
CA LYS A 33 14.11 -2.98 -14.22
C LYS A 33 14.71 -1.96 -13.26
N LEU A 34 14.71 -0.68 -13.64
CA LEU A 34 15.19 0.41 -12.79
C LEU A 34 14.44 0.46 -11.46
N PHE A 35 13.10 0.38 -11.50
CA PHE A 35 12.27 0.39 -10.31
C PHE A 35 12.61 -0.77 -9.37
N LYS A 36 12.73 -1.99 -9.89
CA LYS A 36 13.09 -3.18 -9.10
C LYS A 36 14.44 -3.01 -8.40
N ILE A 37 15.45 -2.47 -9.09
CA ILE A 37 16.76 -2.22 -8.48
C ILE A 37 16.65 -1.21 -7.35
N ILE A 38 15.92 -0.10 -7.57
CA ILE A 38 15.73 0.95 -6.55
C ILE A 38 14.91 0.41 -5.36
N SER A 39 13.87 -0.41 -5.61
CA SER A 39 13.07 -1.04 -4.55
C SER A 39 13.92 -1.95 -3.66
N ARG A 40 14.77 -2.78 -4.23
CA ARG A 40 15.66 -3.63 -3.45
C ARG A 40 16.75 -2.85 -2.71
N PHE A 41 17.19 -1.75 -3.27
CA PHE A 41 18.07 -0.83 -2.56
C PHE A 41 17.35 -0.18 -1.37
N ASP A 42 16.07 0.18 -1.51
CA ASP A 42 15.22 0.67 -0.43
C ASP A 42 15.13 -0.36 0.71
N ASP A 43 14.82 -1.62 0.38
CA ASP A 43 14.77 -2.72 1.35
C ASP A 43 16.14 -2.92 2.07
N TYR A 44 17.25 -2.89 1.31
CA TYR A 44 18.60 -2.99 1.88
C TYR A 44 18.92 -1.87 2.88
N LEU A 45 18.48 -0.64 2.58
CA LEU A 45 18.67 0.50 3.49
C LEU A 45 17.87 0.35 4.79
N VAL A 46 16.70 -0.27 4.71
CA VAL A 46 15.82 -0.53 5.88
C VAL A 46 16.32 -1.70 6.71
N ASP A 47 16.58 -2.84 6.07
CA ASP A 47 16.79 -4.12 6.76
C ASP A 47 18.25 -4.34 7.17
N ASP A 48 19.20 -4.06 6.27
CA ASP A 48 20.61 -4.35 6.48
C ASP A 48 21.37 -3.14 7.07
N VAL A 49 21.24 -1.98 6.43
CA VAL A 49 21.93 -0.74 6.86
C VAL A 49 21.23 -0.13 8.07
N LYS A 50 19.89 -0.26 8.17
CA LYS A 50 19.07 0.38 9.20
C LYS A 50 19.31 1.87 9.27
N LEU A 51 19.26 2.51 8.10
CA LEU A 51 19.62 3.91 7.94
C LEU A 51 18.69 4.80 8.79
N GLU A 52 19.30 5.61 9.65
CA GLU A 52 18.55 6.47 10.58
C GLU A 52 17.63 7.45 9.82
N ASN A 53 16.37 7.55 10.25
CA ASN A 53 15.31 8.37 9.63
C ASN A 53 14.96 8.00 8.18
N TYR A 54 15.32 6.80 7.73
CA TYR A 54 14.90 6.22 6.47
C TYR A 54 13.76 5.23 6.70
N HIS A 55 12.81 5.14 5.77
CA HIS A 55 11.59 4.32 5.96
C HIS A 55 11.27 3.52 4.71
N ALA A 56 10.72 2.33 4.90
CA ALA A 56 10.24 1.49 3.80
C ALA A 56 9.23 2.26 2.93
N GLY A 57 9.38 2.12 1.60
CA GLY A 57 8.56 2.80 0.60
C GLY A 57 9.16 4.11 0.09
N ASP A 58 10.35 4.50 0.53
CA ASP A 58 11.06 5.66 -0.01
C ASP A 58 11.55 5.44 -1.47
N THR A 59 11.44 4.22 -2.03
CA THR A 59 11.50 3.96 -3.48
C THR A 59 10.70 5.00 -4.27
N LEU A 60 9.53 5.38 -3.77
CA LEU A 60 8.66 6.38 -4.39
C LEU A 60 9.25 7.80 -4.43
N LYS A 61 10.22 8.11 -3.58
CA LYS A 61 11.02 9.35 -3.68
C LYS A 61 12.14 9.20 -4.68
N LEU A 62 12.87 8.07 -4.59
CA LEU A 62 14.08 7.85 -5.35
C LEU A 62 13.83 7.74 -6.85
N ILE A 63 12.66 7.27 -7.27
CA ILE A 63 12.28 7.14 -8.70
C ILE A 63 11.93 8.48 -9.36
N VAL A 64 11.56 9.52 -8.59
CA VAL A 64 11.00 10.77 -9.12
C VAL A 64 11.91 11.51 -10.12
N PRO A 65 13.23 11.61 -9.93
CA PRO A 65 14.11 12.23 -10.94
C PRO A 65 13.99 11.58 -12.32
N PHE A 66 13.77 10.27 -12.36
CA PHE A 66 13.62 9.52 -13.62
C PHE A 66 12.25 9.74 -14.25
N TYR A 67 11.19 9.96 -13.46
CA TYR A 67 9.90 10.45 -13.97
C TYR A 67 10.04 11.83 -14.61
N LYS A 68 10.82 12.73 -13.99
CA LYS A 68 11.11 14.04 -14.59
C LYS A 68 11.89 13.92 -15.89
N LEU A 69 12.88 13.02 -15.97
CA LEU A 69 13.63 12.73 -17.19
C LEU A 69 12.70 12.24 -18.31
N ALA A 70 11.76 11.35 -17.99
CA ALA A 70 10.76 10.83 -18.92
C ALA A 70 9.67 11.84 -19.30
N GLY A 71 9.67 13.04 -18.72
CA GLY A 71 8.65 14.05 -18.96
C GLY A 71 7.26 13.65 -18.46
N LEU A 72 7.21 12.89 -17.38
CA LEU A 72 5.96 12.56 -16.68
C LEU A 72 5.38 13.84 -16.06
N THR A 73 4.06 13.97 -16.09
CA THR A 73 3.29 15.06 -15.50
C THR A 73 2.18 14.51 -14.61
N ASN A 74 1.65 15.32 -13.70
CA ASN A 74 0.50 14.92 -12.88
C ASN A 74 -0.68 14.45 -13.76
N GLU A 75 -0.95 15.13 -14.89
CA GLU A 75 -2.00 14.75 -15.82
C GLU A 75 -1.76 13.36 -16.44
N LYS A 76 -0.54 13.06 -16.86
CA LYS A 76 -0.19 11.73 -17.38
C LYS A 76 -0.35 10.65 -16.33
N MET A 77 0.08 10.91 -15.08
CA MET A 77 -0.09 9.98 -13.95
C MET A 77 -1.58 9.70 -13.69
N ILE A 78 -2.41 10.74 -13.63
CA ILE A 78 -3.86 10.61 -13.41
C ILE A 78 -4.51 9.80 -14.54
N ASN A 79 -4.19 10.11 -15.80
CA ASN A 79 -4.78 9.42 -16.94
C ASN A 79 -4.37 7.96 -16.99
N PHE A 80 -3.09 7.66 -16.80
CA PHE A 80 -2.58 6.28 -16.72
C PHE A 80 -3.26 5.51 -15.59
N SER A 81 -3.33 6.10 -14.39
CA SER A 81 -3.95 5.47 -13.23
C SER A 81 -5.44 5.15 -13.46
N ARG A 82 -6.19 6.05 -14.11
CA ARG A 82 -7.62 5.81 -14.44
C ARG A 82 -7.83 4.66 -15.41
N GLU A 83 -6.89 4.43 -16.31
CA GLU A 83 -6.97 3.39 -17.35
C GLU A 83 -6.46 2.03 -16.84
N ASN A 84 -5.74 2.01 -15.72
CA ASN A 84 -5.03 0.84 -15.21
C ASN A 84 -5.38 0.56 -13.73
N ILE A 85 -6.65 0.32 -13.43
CA ILE A 85 -7.11 -0.13 -12.12
C ILE A 85 -7.53 -1.58 -12.23
N TYR A 86 -6.83 -2.46 -11.52
CA TYR A 86 -7.13 -3.89 -11.46
C TYR A 86 -7.44 -4.27 -10.01
N LEU A 87 -8.70 -4.56 -9.72
CA LEU A 87 -9.14 -4.91 -8.37
C LEU A 87 -8.85 -6.38 -8.04
N VAL A 88 -8.57 -6.66 -6.78
CA VAL A 88 -8.79 -8.00 -6.22
C VAL A 88 -10.29 -8.27 -6.26
N ASP A 89 -10.70 -9.45 -6.67
CA ASP A 89 -12.10 -9.79 -6.82
C ASP A 89 -12.91 -9.47 -5.54
N GLY A 90 -13.97 -8.69 -5.69
CA GLY A 90 -14.87 -8.28 -4.61
C GLY A 90 -14.43 -7.07 -3.77
N SER A 91 -13.31 -6.40 -4.10
CA SER A 91 -12.78 -5.27 -3.32
C SER A 91 -13.74 -4.08 -3.26
N ASP A 92 -14.41 -3.75 -4.37
CA ASP A 92 -15.42 -2.70 -4.44
C ASP A 92 -16.61 -2.98 -3.52
N ASP A 93 -17.10 -4.22 -3.53
CA ASP A 93 -18.18 -4.66 -2.64
C ASP A 93 -17.73 -4.65 -1.17
N THR A 94 -16.50 -5.09 -0.88
CA THR A 94 -15.97 -5.13 0.49
C THR A 94 -15.82 -3.73 1.06
N LEU A 95 -15.25 -2.77 0.29
CA LEU A 95 -15.11 -1.40 0.75
C LEU A 95 -16.45 -0.69 0.93
N ARG A 96 -17.40 -0.92 0.02
CA ARG A 96 -18.76 -0.39 0.16
C ARG A 96 -19.42 -0.92 1.42
N PHE A 97 -19.40 -2.24 1.63
CA PHE A 97 -19.94 -2.88 2.84
C PHE A 97 -19.28 -2.34 4.10
N ALA A 98 -17.94 -2.25 4.13
CA ALA A 98 -17.20 -1.74 5.28
C ALA A 98 -17.57 -0.30 5.61
N ASN A 99 -17.63 0.58 4.59
CA ASN A 99 -17.92 2.01 4.77
C ASN A 99 -19.39 2.28 5.16
N GLU A 100 -20.32 1.37 4.82
CA GLU A 100 -21.70 1.43 5.30
C GLU A 100 -21.84 0.96 6.76
N LEU A 101 -20.95 0.07 7.22
CA LEU A 101 -21.02 -0.56 8.53
C LEU A 101 -20.24 0.17 9.61
N ILE A 102 -19.00 0.58 9.31
CA ILE A 102 -18.06 1.26 10.23
C ILE A 102 -17.23 2.29 9.49
N ASP A 103 -16.65 3.26 10.20
CA ASP A 103 -15.68 4.16 9.59
C ASP A 103 -14.57 3.36 8.90
N SER A 104 -14.27 3.69 7.64
CA SER A 104 -13.30 2.95 6.84
C SER A 104 -12.28 3.88 6.19
N PHE A 105 -11.01 3.46 6.16
CA PHE A 105 -9.90 4.24 5.63
C PHE A 105 -8.98 3.39 4.75
N ILE A 106 -8.39 4.03 3.74
CA ILE A 106 -7.28 3.49 2.94
C ILE A 106 -6.01 4.23 3.36
N VAL A 107 -4.98 3.48 3.77
CA VAL A 107 -3.67 4.01 4.14
C VAL A 107 -2.61 3.36 3.25
N SER A 108 -2.18 4.06 2.22
CA SER A 108 -1.39 3.51 1.12
C SER A 108 -0.08 4.23 0.89
N THR A 109 0.94 3.48 0.47
CA THR A 109 2.19 4.05 -0.01
C THR A 109 2.05 4.66 -1.41
N SER A 110 1.06 4.25 -2.20
CA SER A 110 0.83 4.74 -3.57
C SER A 110 0.65 6.25 -3.65
N TYR A 111 0.94 6.83 -4.82
CA TYR A 111 0.74 8.26 -5.06
C TYR A 111 -0.73 8.66 -5.04
N GLY A 112 -1.00 9.89 -4.58
CA GLY A 112 -2.35 10.44 -4.48
C GLY A 112 -3.13 10.43 -5.81
N GLN A 113 -2.45 10.54 -6.95
CA GLN A 113 -3.07 10.46 -8.28
C GLN A 113 -3.74 9.10 -8.53
N TYR A 114 -3.09 8.01 -8.10
CA TYR A 114 -3.65 6.67 -8.20
C TYR A 114 -4.79 6.46 -7.20
N ILE A 115 -4.59 6.86 -5.95
CA ILE A 115 -5.61 6.70 -4.91
C ILE A 115 -6.88 7.50 -5.24
N GLU A 116 -6.75 8.71 -5.80
CA GLU A 116 -7.90 9.48 -6.27
C GLU A 116 -8.63 8.79 -7.44
N ALA A 117 -7.87 8.23 -8.39
CA ALA A 117 -8.44 7.47 -9.50
C ALA A 117 -9.20 6.23 -9.00
N LEU A 118 -8.62 5.48 -8.07
CA LEU A 118 -9.25 4.33 -7.43
C LEU A 118 -10.52 4.73 -6.68
N CYS A 119 -10.47 5.74 -5.82
CA CYS A 119 -11.63 6.20 -5.05
C CYS A 119 -12.80 6.60 -5.95
N ASN A 120 -12.49 7.28 -7.08
CA ASN A 120 -13.51 7.62 -8.08
C ASN A 120 -14.07 6.38 -8.80
N TYR A 121 -13.25 5.34 -9.01
CA TYR A 121 -13.67 4.12 -9.68
C TYR A 121 -14.61 3.26 -8.82
N ILE A 122 -14.35 3.16 -7.50
CA ILE A 122 -15.11 2.32 -6.57
C ILE A 122 -16.12 3.09 -5.71
N ASP A 123 -16.29 4.41 -5.94
CA ASP A 123 -17.15 5.31 -5.16
C ASP A 123 -16.80 5.32 -3.65
N PHE A 124 -15.51 5.43 -3.35
CA PHE A 124 -15.01 5.54 -1.97
C PHE A 124 -14.61 7.00 -1.65
N PRO A 125 -14.87 7.50 -0.43
CA PRO A 125 -14.54 8.89 -0.06
C PRO A 125 -13.03 9.15 -0.03
N PHE A 126 -12.50 9.94 -0.96
CA PHE A 126 -11.07 10.26 -1.04
C PHE A 126 -10.54 10.93 0.24
N GLN A 127 -11.37 11.70 0.97
CA GLN A 127 -11.00 12.28 2.27
C GLN A 127 -10.72 11.24 3.36
N ASN A 128 -11.12 9.99 3.17
CA ASN A 128 -10.84 8.86 4.06
C ASN A 128 -9.57 8.11 3.62
N THR A 129 -8.64 8.79 2.95
CA THR A 129 -7.38 8.18 2.51
C THR A 129 -6.16 8.93 3.03
N TYR A 130 -5.09 8.17 3.27
CA TYR A 130 -3.73 8.65 3.50
C TYR A 130 -2.84 8.03 2.43
N HIS A 131 -2.06 8.85 1.75
CA HIS A 131 -1.30 8.42 0.59
C HIS A 131 -0.04 9.26 0.41
N THR A 132 0.92 8.76 -0.36
CA THR A 132 2.13 9.49 -0.72
C THR A 132 1.79 10.72 -1.57
N GLN A 133 2.27 11.87 -1.12
CA GLN A 133 2.08 13.14 -1.83
C GLN A 133 3.23 13.37 -2.79
N LEU A 134 2.91 13.51 -4.07
CA LEU A 134 3.83 13.83 -5.15
C LEU A 134 3.23 14.88 -6.07
N ASP A 135 4.00 15.94 -6.35
CA ASP A 135 3.72 16.91 -7.41
C ASP A 135 4.89 16.96 -8.38
N VAL A 136 4.80 16.19 -9.46
CA VAL A 136 5.84 16.17 -10.48
C VAL A 136 5.93 17.47 -11.29
N ASP A 137 4.90 18.30 -11.31
CA ASP A 137 4.89 19.58 -12.05
C ASP A 137 5.47 20.72 -11.23
N GLY A 138 5.60 20.54 -9.91
CA GLY A 138 6.18 21.53 -8.99
C GLY A 138 5.28 22.77 -8.78
N ALA A 139 3.97 22.61 -8.95
CA ALA A 139 3.02 23.73 -9.04
C ALA A 139 2.34 24.08 -7.71
N THR A 140 2.37 23.26 -6.68
CA THR A 140 1.55 23.48 -5.48
C THR A 140 2.23 23.15 -4.17
N ASN A 141 2.05 24.06 -3.19
CA ASN A 141 2.21 23.74 -1.77
C ASN A 141 1.03 22.85 -1.35
N PHE A 142 1.23 21.53 -1.25
CA PHE A 142 0.29 20.63 -0.63
C PHE A 142 0.29 20.85 0.89
N ASN A 143 -0.52 21.78 1.37
CA ASN A 143 -0.79 21.97 2.79
C ASN A 143 -2.02 21.16 3.20
N GLN A 144 -1.93 19.83 3.23
CA GLN A 144 -3.01 18.99 3.76
C GLN A 144 -2.88 18.66 5.27
N PHE A 145 -1.77 19.02 5.90
CA PHE A 145 -1.59 18.82 7.34
C PHE A 145 -1.72 20.08 8.20
N ASP A 146 -2.18 21.21 7.65
CA ASP A 146 -2.48 22.39 8.46
C ASP A 146 -3.85 22.26 9.11
N LYS A 147 -3.85 22.09 10.44
CA LYS A 147 -5.02 22.21 11.33
C LYS A 147 -5.65 23.57 11.13
N LYS A 148 -6.67 23.68 10.29
CA LYS A 148 -7.73 24.68 10.20
C LYS A 148 -7.99 25.11 8.75
N SER A 149 -8.87 24.40 8.08
CA SER A 149 -9.91 25.04 7.25
C SER A 149 -10.93 24.02 6.80
N ASP A 150 -12.15 24.21 7.24
CA ASP A 150 -13.35 23.60 6.67
C ASP A 150 -13.59 24.16 5.27
N ASN A 151 -12.87 23.67 4.28
CA ASN A 151 -13.23 23.87 2.87
C ASN A 151 -12.46 22.86 2.02
N VAL A 152 -13.13 21.79 1.65
CA VAL A 152 -12.75 20.92 0.53
C VAL A 152 -12.85 21.79 -0.74
N SER A 153 -11.73 22.35 -1.17
CA SER A 153 -11.62 22.91 -2.50
C SER A 153 -11.18 21.81 -3.43
N SER A 154 -12.14 21.27 -4.22
CA SER A 154 -11.86 20.64 -5.49
C SER A 154 -10.63 21.27 -6.14
N ILE A 155 -9.73 20.44 -6.70
CA ILE A 155 -8.64 20.90 -7.56
C ILE A 155 -9.26 21.72 -8.70
N THR A 156 -9.39 23.01 -8.49
CA THR A 156 -9.81 23.93 -9.54
C THR A 156 -8.61 24.18 -10.42
N ASN A 157 -8.71 23.69 -11.65
CA ASN A 157 -7.84 24.01 -12.77
C ASN A 157 -7.57 25.50 -12.87
N ASN A 158 -6.54 26.01 -12.21
CA ASN A 158 -5.89 27.22 -12.64
C ASN A 158 -4.81 26.82 -13.63
N SER A 159 -5.23 26.72 -14.89
CA SER A 159 -4.37 26.51 -16.05
C SER A 159 -3.40 27.69 -16.21
N GLN A 160 -2.36 27.74 -15.40
CA GLN A 160 -1.08 28.28 -15.83
C GLN A 160 -0.19 27.05 -16.06
N THR A 161 -0.13 26.63 -17.30
CA THR A 161 0.82 25.66 -17.81
C THR A 161 2.22 26.10 -17.37
N ILE A 162 2.72 25.55 -16.27
CA ILE A 162 4.14 25.63 -15.97
C ILE A 162 4.78 24.68 -16.97
N VAL A 163 5.14 25.22 -18.11
CA VAL A 163 6.05 24.62 -19.06
C VAL A 163 7.26 24.18 -18.24
N GLY A 164 7.52 22.90 -18.14
CA GLY A 164 8.60 22.34 -17.34
C GLY A 164 9.89 23.14 -17.52
N ASP A 165 10.64 23.35 -16.45
CA ASP A 165 11.83 24.19 -16.43
C ASP A 165 12.73 23.85 -17.64
N LYS A 166 12.77 24.73 -18.63
CA LYS A 166 13.56 24.59 -19.87
C LYS A 166 14.88 25.35 -19.76
N SER A 167 15.30 25.70 -18.56
CA SER A 167 16.58 26.37 -18.37
C SER A 167 17.71 25.46 -18.90
N PRO A 168 18.76 26.01 -19.52
CA PRO A 168 19.91 25.24 -19.96
C PRO A 168 20.52 24.39 -18.85
N LYS A 169 20.48 24.89 -17.61
CA LYS A 169 20.96 24.20 -16.42
C LYS A 169 20.12 22.95 -16.11
N PHE A 170 18.79 23.08 -16.13
CA PHE A 170 17.91 21.94 -15.88
C PHE A 170 18.05 20.85 -16.95
N ILE A 171 18.22 21.25 -18.22
CA ILE A 171 18.49 20.30 -19.32
C ILE A 171 19.81 19.56 -19.11
N GLU A 172 20.84 20.24 -18.58
CA GLU A 172 22.12 19.62 -18.26
C GLU A 172 21.97 18.64 -17.09
N GLU A 173 21.17 18.97 -16.08
CA GLU A 173 20.88 18.07 -14.97
C GLU A 173 20.12 16.82 -15.42
N LEU A 174 19.16 16.95 -16.33
CA LEU A 174 18.47 15.78 -16.91
C LEU A 174 19.42 14.82 -17.62
N LYS A 175 20.50 15.32 -18.24
CA LYS A 175 21.55 14.45 -18.83
C LYS A 175 22.28 13.65 -17.75
N LYS A 176 22.57 14.30 -16.61
CA LYS A 176 23.19 13.59 -15.47
C LYS A 176 22.24 12.54 -14.88
N VAL A 177 20.94 12.84 -14.81
CA VAL A 177 19.92 11.85 -14.37
C VAL A 177 19.91 10.64 -15.31
N ASP A 178 20.02 10.85 -16.64
CA ASP A 178 20.11 9.75 -17.58
C ASP A 178 21.42 8.94 -17.44
N GLU A 179 22.55 9.62 -17.14
CA GLU A 179 23.80 8.94 -16.79
C GLU A 179 23.63 8.09 -15.51
N PHE A 180 23.00 8.63 -14.47
CA PHE A 180 22.74 7.87 -13.25
C PHE A 180 21.82 6.68 -13.50
N ARG A 181 20.74 6.85 -14.31
CA ARG A 181 19.90 5.75 -14.74
C ARG A 181 20.69 4.59 -15.33
N LYS A 182 21.60 4.89 -16.27
CA LYS A 182 22.44 3.90 -16.92
C LYS A 182 23.39 3.20 -15.94
N ILE A 183 24.01 3.97 -15.03
CA ILE A 183 24.89 3.41 -14.00
C ILE A 183 24.08 2.46 -13.08
N ILE A 184 22.91 2.87 -12.60
CA ILE A 184 22.04 2.03 -11.75
C ILE A 184 21.65 0.73 -12.48
N LEU A 185 21.31 0.81 -13.77
CA LEU A 185 20.96 -0.37 -14.57
C LEU A 185 22.14 -1.33 -14.80
N GLU A 186 23.37 -0.82 -14.83
CA GLU A 186 24.61 -1.61 -14.91
C GLU A 186 24.98 -2.27 -13.57
N HIS A 187 24.62 -1.64 -12.45
CA HIS A 187 24.86 -2.10 -11.08
C HIS A 187 23.63 -2.77 -10.45
N GLY A 188 22.89 -3.57 -11.22
CA GLY A 188 21.65 -4.20 -10.79
C GLY A 188 21.81 -5.65 -10.32
N GLU A 189 23.02 -6.12 -9.97
CA GLU A 189 23.29 -7.47 -9.48
C GLU A 189 23.10 -7.62 -7.96
N GLU A 190 22.76 -6.52 -7.27
CA GLU A 190 22.40 -6.50 -5.84
C GLU A 190 23.52 -6.92 -4.90
N THR A 191 24.76 -6.65 -5.31
CA THR A 191 25.93 -6.81 -4.44
C THR A 191 26.10 -5.61 -3.52
N GLU A 192 26.86 -5.76 -2.42
CA GLU A 192 27.19 -4.64 -1.53
C GLU A 192 27.89 -3.50 -2.29
N ASP A 193 28.74 -3.84 -3.27
CA ASP A 193 29.41 -2.83 -4.11
C ASP A 193 28.41 -2.07 -4.98
N ASP A 194 27.39 -2.74 -5.53
CA ASP A 194 26.33 -2.10 -6.31
C ASP A 194 25.50 -1.16 -5.43
N PHE A 195 25.13 -1.59 -4.23
CA PHE A 195 24.39 -0.73 -3.28
C PHE A 195 25.20 0.48 -2.81
N ASN A 196 26.53 0.38 -2.69
CA ASN A 196 27.38 1.53 -2.43
C ASN A 196 27.37 2.54 -3.58
N VAL A 197 27.31 2.10 -4.83
CA VAL A 197 27.15 2.98 -6.00
C VAL A 197 25.81 3.70 -5.96
N LEU A 198 24.71 2.98 -5.69
CA LEU A 198 23.39 3.58 -5.55
C LEU A 198 23.35 4.59 -4.39
N TYR A 199 23.97 4.24 -3.26
CA TYR A 199 24.06 5.15 -2.12
C TYR A 199 24.76 6.45 -2.50
N ASP A 200 25.89 6.39 -3.20
CA ASP A 200 26.61 7.58 -3.66
C ASP A 200 25.75 8.43 -4.59
N ILE A 201 25.04 7.81 -5.54
CA ILE A 201 24.13 8.51 -6.46
C ILE A 201 23.04 9.24 -5.69
N PHE A 202 22.30 8.54 -4.81
CA PHE A 202 21.09 9.09 -4.19
C PHE A 202 21.38 10.04 -3.03
N PHE A 203 22.45 9.79 -2.25
CA PHE A 203 22.75 10.55 -1.03
C PHE A 203 23.91 11.54 -1.18
N ASN A 204 24.75 11.41 -2.21
CA ASN A 204 25.88 12.32 -2.42
C ASN A 204 25.77 13.12 -3.72
N GLU A 205 25.29 12.52 -4.82
CA GLU A 205 25.26 13.20 -6.12
C GLU A 205 23.94 13.94 -6.39
N PHE A 206 22.78 13.32 -6.19
CA PHE A 206 21.48 14.01 -6.35
C PHE A 206 21.35 15.28 -5.49
N PRO A 207 21.80 15.32 -4.21
CA PRO A 207 21.71 16.54 -3.40
C PRO A 207 22.47 17.74 -3.96
N LYS A 208 23.39 17.55 -4.91
CA LYS A 208 24.13 18.63 -5.58
C LYS A 208 23.33 19.26 -6.76
N LEU A 209 22.22 18.62 -7.18
CA LEU A 209 21.43 19.00 -8.31
C LEU A 209 20.14 19.73 -7.88
N GLU A 210 19.65 20.68 -8.67
CA GLU A 210 18.36 21.35 -8.39
C GLU A 210 17.15 20.40 -8.52
N ILE A 211 17.28 19.33 -9.32
CA ILE A 211 16.25 18.31 -9.47
C ILE A 211 15.98 17.56 -8.15
N ASN A 212 16.92 17.58 -7.19
CA ASN A 212 16.75 16.98 -5.87
C ASN A 212 15.55 17.53 -5.10
N LYS A 213 15.13 18.77 -5.38
CA LYS A 213 13.92 19.37 -4.79
C LYS A 213 12.67 18.52 -4.99
N TYR A 214 12.60 17.75 -6.10
CA TYR A 214 11.47 16.85 -6.35
C TYR A 214 11.53 15.63 -5.44
N ILE A 215 12.71 15.07 -5.16
CA ILE A 215 12.89 14.00 -4.17
C ILE A 215 12.45 14.50 -2.78
N GLU A 216 12.95 15.67 -2.36
CA GLU A 216 12.67 16.25 -1.04
C GLU A 216 11.20 16.66 -0.86
N SER A 217 10.49 16.96 -1.95
CA SER A 217 9.08 17.34 -1.91
C SER A 217 8.13 16.16 -1.66
N VAL A 218 8.57 14.93 -1.92
CA VAL A 218 7.73 13.74 -1.74
C VAL A 218 7.55 13.45 -0.25
N LYS A 219 6.31 13.26 0.15
CA LYS A 219 5.96 12.82 1.51
C LYS A 219 5.41 11.41 1.43
N THR A 220 6.28 10.44 1.59
CA THR A 220 5.90 9.02 1.58
C THR A 220 5.06 8.65 2.79
N VAL A 221 4.06 7.81 2.54
CA VAL A 221 3.22 7.17 3.55
C VAL A 221 3.53 5.66 3.52
N GLY A 222 4.69 5.26 4.06
CA GLY A 222 5.13 3.88 4.17
C GLY A 222 5.65 3.60 5.58
N GLY A 223 5.66 2.36 6.04
CA GLY A 223 6.20 1.98 7.33
C GLY A 223 5.69 2.86 8.48
N LYS A 224 6.60 3.57 9.13
CA LYS A 224 6.26 4.52 10.20
C LYS A 224 5.25 5.59 9.79
N GLY A 225 5.26 6.02 8.51
CA GLY A 225 4.29 6.98 7.98
C GLY A 225 2.87 6.41 7.99
N LYS A 226 2.69 5.12 7.66
CA LYS A 226 1.38 4.44 7.78
C LYS A 226 0.94 4.32 9.24
N GLN A 227 1.86 4.02 10.17
CA GLN A 227 1.53 4.01 11.60
C GLN A 227 1.03 5.38 12.07
N ILE A 228 1.72 6.47 11.71
CA ILE A 228 1.30 7.84 12.05
C ILE A 228 -0.10 8.15 11.48
N ALA A 229 -0.39 7.69 10.26
CA ALA A 229 -1.73 7.83 9.68
C ALA A 229 -2.80 7.08 10.49
N VAL A 230 -2.49 5.86 10.96
CA VAL A 230 -3.39 5.09 11.84
C VAL A 230 -3.58 5.78 13.19
N GLU A 231 -2.52 6.32 13.79
CA GLU A 231 -2.59 7.10 15.04
C GLU A 231 -3.48 8.35 14.86
N ASP A 232 -3.34 9.07 13.74
CA ASP A 232 -4.19 10.23 13.44
C ASP A 232 -5.67 9.86 13.25
N ILE A 233 -5.97 8.69 12.64
CA ILE A 233 -7.34 8.14 12.56
C ILE A 233 -7.89 7.84 13.95
N VAL A 234 -7.09 7.18 14.79
CA VAL A 234 -7.48 6.85 16.20
C VAL A 234 -7.80 8.11 16.97
N ASP A 235 -6.95 9.13 16.88
CA ASP A 235 -7.14 10.41 17.57
C ASP A 235 -8.37 11.18 17.02
N LYS A 236 -8.54 11.25 15.71
CA LYS A 236 -9.69 11.94 15.08
C LYS A 236 -11.04 11.32 15.43
N LEU A 237 -11.08 10.02 15.58
CA LEU A 237 -12.32 9.28 15.86
C LEU A 237 -12.53 9.02 17.36
N ASP A 238 -11.60 9.42 18.23
CA ASP A 238 -11.58 9.16 19.66
C ASP A 238 -11.76 7.65 19.97
N LEU A 239 -10.91 6.82 19.38
CA LEU A 239 -11.00 5.36 19.44
C LEU A 239 -10.31 4.80 20.68
N GLY A 240 -10.95 3.82 21.30
CA GLY A 240 -10.36 3.04 22.40
C GLY A 240 -9.60 1.80 21.95
N GLN A 241 -9.06 1.05 22.91
CA GLN A 241 -8.41 -0.24 22.63
C GLN A 241 -9.37 -1.23 21.97
N GLY A 242 -8.84 -2.06 21.08
CA GLY A 242 -9.62 -3.08 20.38
C GLY A 242 -10.53 -2.55 19.26
N SER A 243 -10.36 -1.28 18.86
CA SER A 243 -11.21 -0.64 17.86
C SER A 243 -10.80 -0.93 16.43
N ILE A 244 -9.54 -1.25 16.20
CA ILE A 244 -8.93 -1.30 14.86
C ILE A 244 -8.99 -2.72 14.30
N ILE A 245 -9.37 -2.84 13.03
CA ILE A 245 -8.93 -3.93 12.16
C ILE A 245 -8.06 -3.33 11.05
N TYR A 246 -6.78 -3.73 11.00
CA TYR A 246 -5.82 -3.29 9.99
C TYR A 246 -5.45 -4.45 9.07
N MET A 247 -5.45 -4.20 7.75
CA MET A 247 -5.11 -5.18 6.72
C MET A 247 -4.00 -4.66 5.82
N GLY A 248 -2.93 -5.45 5.65
CA GLY A 248 -1.78 -5.12 4.82
C GLY A 248 -1.09 -6.36 4.26
N ASP A 249 -0.10 -6.18 3.37
CA ASP A 249 0.51 -7.28 2.62
C ASP A 249 2.03 -7.18 2.41
N SER A 250 2.67 -6.09 2.84
CA SER A 250 4.08 -5.81 2.51
C SER A 250 4.89 -5.21 3.67
N ILE A 251 6.18 -4.95 3.41
CA ILE A 251 7.11 -4.33 4.38
C ILE A 251 6.55 -3.01 4.93
N THR A 252 5.86 -2.22 4.11
CA THR A 252 5.32 -0.92 4.51
C THR A 252 4.18 -0.99 5.53
N ASP A 253 3.67 -2.21 5.81
CA ASP A 253 2.57 -2.47 6.75
C ASP A 253 3.02 -2.99 8.11
N VAL A 254 4.32 -3.22 8.29
CA VAL A 254 4.86 -3.81 9.53
C VAL A 254 4.43 -3.01 10.75
N GLU A 255 4.71 -1.71 10.78
CA GLU A 255 4.43 -0.86 11.92
C GLU A 255 2.92 -0.68 12.18
N PRO A 256 2.05 -0.41 11.20
CA PRO A 256 0.62 -0.29 11.47
C PRO A 256 -0.03 -1.63 11.86
N LEU A 257 0.42 -2.78 11.33
CA LEU A 257 -0.03 -4.10 11.77
C LEU A 257 0.33 -4.35 13.24
N GLN A 258 1.58 -4.05 13.61
CA GLN A 258 2.05 -4.17 14.99
C GLN A 258 1.29 -3.22 15.91
N TYR A 259 1.08 -1.97 15.49
CA TYR A 259 0.30 -1.00 16.25
C TYR A 259 -1.13 -1.48 16.49
N ALA A 260 -1.83 -1.99 15.48
CA ALA A 260 -3.17 -2.51 15.61
C ALA A 260 -3.24 -3.67 16.62
N ARG A 261 -2.32 -4.64 16.52
CA ARG A 261 -2.21 -5.78 17.43
C ARG A 261 -1.94 -5.34 18.87
N ASP A 262 -0.95 -4.46 19.09
CA ASP A 262 -0.51 -4.03 20.43
C ASP A 262 -1.58 -3.18 21.14
N ASN A 263 -2.48 -2.54 20.38
CA ASN A 263 -3.65 -1.86 20.89
C ASN A 263 -4.92 -2.75 21.00
N GLY A 264 -4.75 -4.08 20.94
CA GLY A 264 -5.85 -5.03 21.16
C GLY A 264 -6.81 -5.17 19.96
N GLY A 265 -6.48 -4.59 18.81
CA GLY A 265 -7.21 -4.71 17.56
C GLY A 265 -6.86 -6.00 16.82
N LEU A 266 -7.40 -6.16 15.61
CA LEU A 266 -7.10 -7.24 14.70
C LEU A 266 -6.05 -6.77 13.68
N SER A 267 -4.98 -7.53 13.51
CA SER A 267 -3.94 -7.29 12.50
C SER A 267 -3.94 -8.45 11.50
N VAL A 268 -4.19 -8.13 10.23
CA VAL A 268 -4.45 -9.12 9.18
C VAL A 268 -3.42 -8.98 8.06
N SER A 269 -2.69 -10.06 7.80
CA SER A 269 -1.86 -10.23 6.61
C SER A 269 -2.72 -10.80 5.48
N PHE A 270 -3.00 -10.02 4.45
CA PHE A 270 -3.79 -10.44 3.28
C PHE A 270 -2.86 -10.76 2.11
N ASN A 271 -2.70 -12.04 1.78
CA ASN A 271 -1.76 -12.51 0.76
C ASN A 271 -0.35 -11.90 0.95
N GLY A 272 0.05 -11.70 2.21
CA GLY A 272 1.26 -10.96 2.53
C GLY A 272 2.54 -11.75 2.33
N ASN A 273 3.63 -11.03 2.16
CA ASN A 273 4.98 -11.57 2.12
C ASN A 273 5.50 -11.87 3.56
N GLU A 274 6.81 -12.07 3.72
CA GLU A 274 7.44 -12.40 5.00
C GLU A 274 7.24 -11.33 6.08
N TYR A 275 7.21 -10.06 5.72
CA TYR A 275 7.13 -8.95 6.66
C TYR A 275 5.82 -8.94 7.44
N PRO A 276 4.62 -8.84 6.82
CA PRO A 276 3.37 -8.92 7.56
C PRO A 276 3.15 -10.29 8.22
N MET A 277 3.63 -11.41 7.62
CA MET A 277 3.55 -12.72 8.24
C MET A 277 4.30 -12.84 9.56
N ASN A 278 5.33 -12.02 9.78
CA ASN A 278 6.09 -12.00 11.02
C ASN A 278 5.44 -11.18 12.14
N VAL A 279 4.54 -10.24 11.80
CA VAL A 279 4.01 -9.29 12.78
C VAL A 279 2.49 -9.34 12.94
N ALA A 280 1.75 -9.72 11.91
CA ALA A 280 0.30 -9.86 11.99
C ALA A 280 -0.12 -11.04 12.88
N GLU A 281 -1.36 -11.00 13.35
CA GLU A 281 -1.97 -12.08 14.15
C GLU A 281 -2.74 -13.07 13.29
N ILE A 282 -3.30 -12.60 12.18
CA ILE A 282 -4.19 -13.35 11.30
C ILE A 282 -3.62 -13.37 9.89
N ALA A 283 -3.57 -14.55 9.28
CA ALA A 283 -3.31 -14.71 7.85
C ALA A 283 -4.63 -14.94 7.11
N VAL A 284 -4.83 -14.19 6.02
CA VAL A 284 -5.87 -14.41 5.02
C VAL A 284 -5.18 -14.69 3.69
N ILE A 285 -5.47 -15.85 3.08
CA ILE A 285 -4.94 -16.24 1.78
C ILE A 285 -6.12 -16.53 0.87
N SER A 286 -6.37 -15.61 -0.09
CA SER A 286 -7.59 -15.63 -0.89
C SER A 286 -7.41 -14.89 -2.22
N ASP A 287 -8.12 -15.35 -3.26
CA ASP A 287 -8.28 -14.64 -4.53
C ASP A 287 -9.48 -13.67 -4.51
N HIS A 288 -10.20 -13.56 -3.38
CA HIS A 288 -11.41 -12.75 -3.26
C HIS A 288 -11.54 -12.12 -1.87
N THR A 289 -11.98 -10.87 -1.79
CA THR A 289 -12.04 -10.10 -0.53
C THR A 289 -13.28 -10.35 0.34
N ILE A 290 -14.20 -11.24 -0.04
CA ILE A 290 -15.39 -11.56 0.78
C ILE A 290 -15.02 -11.98 2.21
N VAL A 291 -13.87 -12.62 2.40
CA VAL A 291 -13.33 -12.99 3.71
C VAL A 291 -13.09 -11.76 4.58
N SER A 292 -12.56 -10.70 3.98
CA SER A 292 -12.36 -9.42 4.66
C SER A 292 -13.69 -8.83 5.13
N SER A 293 -14.75 -8.90 4.30
CA SER A 293 -16.11 -8.47 4.68
C SER A 293 -16.63 -9.24 5.91
N ILE A 294 -16.39 -10.56 5.97
CA ILE A 294 -16.77 -11.40 7.12
C ILE A 294 -16.03 -10.99 8.39
N LEU A 295 -14.72 -10.77 8.30
CA LEU A 295 -13.92 -10.32 9.45
C LEU A 295 -14.33 -8.93 9.93
N ILE A 296 -14.66 -8.02 9.00
CA ILE A 296 -15.16 -6.68 9.30
C ILE A 296 -16.52 -6.75 9.97
N ASP A 297 -17.45 -7.58 9.47
CA ASP A 297 -18.76 -7.79 10.08
C ASP A 297 -18.64 -8.25 11.53
N LEU A 298 -17.88 -9.30 11.76
CA LEU A 298 -17.66 -9.84 13.11
C LEU A 298 -16.98 -8.81 14.01
N HIS A 299 -15.92 -8.15 13.53
CA HIS A 299 -15.22 -7.12 14.31
C HIS A 299 -16.13 -5.95 14.68
N SER A 300 -17.06 -5.56 13.82
CA SER A 300 -17.98 -4.45 14.05
C SER A 300 -18.92 -4.68 15.23
N ARG A 301 -19.26 -5.94 15.50
CA ARG A 301 -20.29 -6.34 16.47
C ARG A 301 -19.73 -6.99 17.75
N PHE A 302 -18.60 -7.67 17.63
CA PHE A 302 -18.05 -8.50 18.69
C PHE A 302 -16.65 -8.05 19.12
N ASP A 303 -16.18 -8.60 20.22
CA ASP A 303 -14.80 -8.41 20.67
C ASP A 303 -13.81 -9.27 19.88
N LYS A 304 -12.54 -9.03 20.10
CA LYS A 304 -11.45 -9.72 19.42
C LYS A 304 -11.49 -11.24 19.62
N GLU A 305 -11.76 -11.70 20.85
CA GLU A 305 -11.74 -13.14 21.16
C GLU A 305 -12.83 -13.88 20.39
N TYR A 306 -14.01 -13.30 20.24
CA TYR A 306 -15.07 -13.89 19.42
C TYR A 306 -14.63 -14.06 17.96
N VAL A 307 -13.94 -13.09 17.39
CA VAL A 307 -13.40 -13.18 16.01
C VAL A 307 -12.32 -14.26 15.94
N LEU A 308 -11.43 -14.34 16.92
CA LEU A 308 -10.38 -15.37 16.97
C LEU A 308 -10.98 -16.78 17.15
N ASP A 309 -12.05 -16.92 17.93
CA ASP A 309 -12.75 -18.20 18.07
C ASP A 309 -13.44 -18.62 16.76
N PHE A 310 -14.06 -17.66 16.04
CA PHE A 310 -14.55 -17.93 14.68
C PHE A 310 -13.42 -18.44 13.76
N ILE A 311 -12.24 -17.81 13.78
CA ILE A 311 -11.11 -18.22 12.94
C ILE A 311 -10.62 -19.63 13.33
N ARG A 312 -10.56 -19.94 14.63
CA ARG A 312 -10.20 -21.30 15.11
C ARG A 312 -11.17 -22.34 14.59
N GLU A 313 -12.47 -22.08 14.69
CA GLU A 313 -13.51 -22.99 14.19
C GLU A 313 -13.42 -23.15 12.67
N TYR A 314 -13.27 -22.04 11.94
CA TYR A 314 -13.13 -22.03 10.49
C TYR A 314 -11.91 -22.85 10.03
N SER A 315 -10.75 -22.65 10.65
CA SER A 315 -9.52 -23.35 10.31
C SER A 315 -9.59 -24.86 10.64
N GLN A 316 -10.23 -25.25 11.76
CA GLN A 316 -10.26 -26.63 12.23
C GLN A 316 -11.36 -27.47 11.60
N LYS A 317 -12.54 -26.90 11.36
CA LYS A 317 -13.74 -27.63 10.91
C LYS A 317 -14.29 -27.18 9.55
N GLY A 318 -13.72 -26.11 9.00
CA GLY A 318 -14.12 -25.52 7.73
C GLY A 318 -15.21 -24.45 7.85
N PRO A 319 -15.47 -23.72 6.72
CA PRO A 319 -16.36 -22.55 6.71
C PRO A 319 -17.77 -22.86 7.17
N ASN A 320 -18.36 -23.98 6.77
CA ASN A 320 -19.74 -24.31 7.10
C ASN A 320 -19.97 -24.41 8.61
N ALA A 321 -19.07 -25.09 9.33
CA ALA A 321 -19.15 -25.21 10.78
C ALA A 321 -19.03 -23.82 11.45
N ALA A 322 -18.11 -22.99 11.00
CA ALA A 322 -17.93 -21.66 11.52
C ALA A 322 -19.18 -20.76 11.28
N PHE A 323 -19.81 -20.89 10.12
CA PHE A 323 -21.04 -20.14 9.80
C PHE A 323 -22.27 -20.64 10.56
N GLU A 324 -22.30 -21.91 10.98
CA GLU A 324 -23.36 -22.46 11.82
C GLU A 324 -23.22 -22.03 13.30
N ASP A 325 -21.97 -21.96 13.81
CA ASP A 325 -21.69 -21.74 15.22
C ASP A 325 -21.51 -20.25 15.58
N PHE A 326 -21.25 -19.36 14.57
CA PHE A 326 -20.99 -17.94 14.79
C PHE A 326 -21.97 -17.05 14.03
N GLU A 327 -22.26 -15.87 14.61
CA GLU A 327 -23.23 -14.90 14.06
C GLU A 327 -22.62 -14.06 12.91
N VAL A 328 -22.33 -14.69 11.76
CA VAL A 328 -21.96 -13.97 10.53
C VAL A 328 -23.21 -13.46 9.85
N ASP A 329 -23.15 -12.26 9.22
CA ASP A 329 -24.26 -11.75 8.41
C ASP A 329 -24.62 -12.75 7.30
N TYR A 330 -25.91 -13.11 7.23
CA TYR A 330 -26.39 -14.15 6.31
C TYR A 330 -26.11 -13.82 4.84
N SER A 331 -26.17 -12.55 4.45
CA SER A 331 -25.90 -12.14 3.07
C SER A 331 -24.43 -12.35 2.69
N LEU A 332 -23.51 -12.24 3.65
CA LEU A 332 -22.07 -12.54 3.44
C LEU A 332 -21.85 -14.05 3.33
N VAL A 333 -22.58 -14.86 4.09
CA VAL A 333 -22.52 -16.33 3.97
C VAL A 333 -23.00 -16.76 2.59
N GLU A 334 -24.19 -16.30 2.14
CA GLU A 334 -24.70 -16.61 0.79
C GLU A 334 -23.71 -16.19 -0.31
N LYS A 335 -23.08 -15.00 -0.16
CA LYS A 335 -22.09 -14.50 -1.12
C LYS A 335 -20.83 -15.36 -1.10
N PHE A 336 -20.34 -15.75 0.08
CA PHE A 336 -19.19 -16.63 0.24
C PHE A 336 -19.43 -17.99 -0.44
N GLU A 337 -20.57 -18.64 -0.16
CA GLU A 337 -20.96 -19.91 -0.78
C GLU A 337 -21.03 -19.82 -2.31
N LYS A 338 -21.53 -18.69 -2.84
CA LYS A 338 -21.59 -18.46 -4.27
C LYS A 338 -20.21 -18.26 -4.89
N VAL A 339 -19.33 -17.49 -4.25
CA VAL A 339 -17.97 -17.22 -4.73
C VAL A 339 -17.12 -18.48 -4.75
N PHE A 340 -17.20 -19.26 -3.68
CA PHE A 340 -16.38 -20.48 -3.53
C PHE A 340 -17.14 -21.77 -3.91
N TYR A 341 -18.26 -21.65 -4.61
CA TYR A 341 -18.95 -22.82 -5.16
C TYR A 341 -18.04 -23.55 -6.15
N ASN A 342 -17.71 -24.80 -5.84
CA ASN A 342 -16.72 -25.62 -6.59
C ASN A 342 -15.27 -25.07 -6.63
N LYS A 343 -14.92 -24.19 -5.71
CA LYS A 343 -13.54 -23.74 -5.46
C LYS A 343 -13.11 -24.20 -4.06
N GLU A 344 -11.79 -24.26 -3.84
CA GLU A 344 -11.26 -24.37 -2.49
C GLU A 344 -11.61 -23.13 -1.68
N ALA A 345 -12.00 -23.33 -0.42
CA ALA A 345 -12.25 -22.22 0.49
C ALA A 345 -10.94 -21.47 0.77
N PRO A 346 -10.98 -20.13 0.98
CA PRO A 346 -9.80 -19.37 1.36
C PRO A 346 -9.28 -19.82 2.71
N ILE A 347 -8.00 -19.60 2.94
CA ILE A 347 -7.39 -19.87 4.25
C ILE A 347 -7.56 -18.63 5.13
N ILE A 348 -8.06 -18.87 6.34
CA ILE A 348 -8.08 -17.88 7.44
C ILE A 348 -7.50 -18.60 8.65
N GLU A 349 -6.35 -18.16 9.13
CA GLU A 349 -5.69 -18.80 10.27
C GLU A 349 -5.04 -17.78 11.20
N ILE A 350 -4.99 -18.12 12.49
CA ILE A 350 -4.15 -17.41 13.46
C ILE A 350 -2.70 -17.84 13.22
N ILE A 351 -1.83 -16.84 13.03
CA ILE A 351 -0.40 -17.08 12.79
C ILE A 351 0.26 -17.51 14.11
N THR A 352 0.97 -18.61 14.06
CA THR A 352 1.78 -19.15 15.15
C THR A 352 3.18 -19.49 14.65
N ASP A 353 4.12 -19.75 15.55
CA ASP A 353 5.48 -20.15 15.15
C ASP A 353 5.46 -21.48 14.38
N ASP A 354 4.51 -22.38 14.66
CA ASP A 354 4.44 -23.71 14.04
C ASP A 354 3.88 -23.65 12.60
N ASN A 355 2.98 -22.70 12.27
CA ASN A 355 2.33 -22.65 10.96
C ASN A 355 2.84 -21.53 10.06
N ARG A 356 3.65 -20.58 10.57
CA ARG A 356 4.09 -19.39 9.86
C ARG A 356 4.76 -19.69 8.52
N GLU A 357 5.73 -20.57 8.49
CA GLU A 357 6.45 -20.93 7.25
C GLU A 357 5.53 -21.54 6.19
N TYR A 358 4.61 -22.40 6.62
CA TYR A 358 3.62 -22.99 5.74
C TYR A 358 2.66 -21.94 5.16
N LEU A 359 2.12 -21.07 6.02
CA LEU A 359 1.24 -19.99 5.60
C LEU A 359 1.95 -18.99 4.67
N LEU A 360 3.20 -18.63 4.97
CA LEU A 360 4.02 -17.76 4.13
C LEU A 360 4.19 -18.35 2.72
N LYS A 361 4.48 -19.64 2.61
CA LYS A 361 4.60 -20.30 1.31
C LYS A 361 3.32 -20.17 0.50
N LEU A 362 2.17 -20.51 1.09
CA LEU A 362 0.88 -20.44 0.41
C LEU A 362 0.48 -19.01 0.06
N SER A 363 0.77 -18.06 0.95
CA SER A 363 0.52 -16.65 0.73
C SER A 363 1.32 -16.11 -0.46
N LYS A 364 2.61 -16.43 -0.56
CA LYS A 364 3.45 -16.06 -1.71
C LYS A 364 2.96 -16.73 -3.01
N GLU A 365 2.52 -17.98 -2.96
CA GLU A 365 1.94 -18.64 -4.12
C GLU A 365 0.66 -17.95 -4.60
N MET A 366 -0.25 -17.60 -3.68
CA MET A 366 -1.47 -16.84 -3.99
C MET A 366 -1.13 -15.46 -4.55
N ARG A 367 -0.30 -14.68 -3.87
CA ARG A 367 0.17 -13.35 -4.30
C ARG A 367 0.70 -13.38 -5.73
N ASN A 368 1.61 -14.32 -6.05
CA ASN A 368 2.16 -14.49 -7.39
C ASN A 368 1.13 -14.93 -8.43
N SER A 369 0.13 -15.70 -8.03
CA SER A 369 -0.92 -16.18 -8.93
C SER A 369 -1.86 -15.07 -9.38
N ILE A 370 -2.19 -14.11 -8.47
CA ILE A 370 -3.15 -13.04 -8.75
C ILE A 370 -2.49 -11.76 -9.26
N ARG A 371 -1.26 -11.41 -8.82
CA ARG A 371 -0.55 -10.18 -9.21
C ARG A 371 0.51 -10.39 -10.29
N GLY A 372 0.83 -11.65 -10.63
CA GLY A 372 1.97 -11.99 -11.47
C GLY A 372 3.30 -11.91 -10.71
N LYS A 373 4.34 -12.55 -11.25
CA LYS A 373 5.65 -12.64 -10.58
C LYS A 373 6.39 -11.32 -10.47
N ASP A 374 6.16 -10.41 -11.41
CA ASP A 374 6.87 -9.12 -11.46
C ASP A 374 6.43 -8.19 -10.34
N ILE A 375 5.13 -8.07 -10.12
CA ILE A 375 4.55 -7.24 -9.04
C ILE A 375 4.49 -8.02 -7.72
N GLY A 376 4.11 -9.29 -7.76
CA GLY A 376 4.01 -10.13 -6.56
C GLY A 376 5.34 -10.34 -5.82
N GLY A 377 6.47 -10.12 -6.48
CA GLY A 377 7.81 -10.19 -5.90
C GLY A 377 8.36 -8.86 -5.37
N LEU A 378 7.62 -7.76 -5.45
CA LEU A 378 8.01 -6.46 -4.91
C LEU A 378 7.60 -6.31 -3.44
N GLY A 379 8.41 -5.60 -2.65
CA GLY A 379 8.18 -5.19 -1.24
C GLY A 379 8.52 -6.22 -0.23
#